data_b2f29ba61d5b449af79afaa8c3799461
#
_entry.id   b2f29ba61d5b449af79afaa8c3799461
#
_cell.length_a   1.000
_cell.length_b   1.000
_cell.length_c   1.000
_cell.angle_alpha   90.00
_cell.angle_beta   90.00
_cell.angle_gamma   90.00
#
_symmetry.space_group_name_H-M   'P 1'
#
loop_
_entity.id
_entity.type
_entity.pdbx_description
1 polymer ?
#
loop_
_entity_poly.entity_id
_entity_poly.type
_entity_poly.pdbx_seq_one_letter_code
_entity_poly.pdbx_strand_id
1 'polypeptide(L)'
;MKKFEKYFMDNYIIFCVYALIGWIYEVSWYLIVKHTFVNRGVLFGPFLPIYGFGILILLLFLKKFMKQKHTLSNPLWSTLSISTIVSFIFITIIEYSTPKIYRVDVFFQNYGLYLILVNIISLLIFHIIMKKNSKLKNIDSTIILVFLLIWIITTLIEYIAHYFIDVYSHKLLWDYTYDFLNINKRVNWDASRNFAIGGTVLLHTIQPLLNKFLDKTNFNKKILIVLILGIPMLIDFLCNVVLK
;
A
#
# COMPACT_ATOMS: atom_id res chain seq x y z
N MET A 1 4.41 29.31 16.21
CA MET A 1 4.09 28.61 14.94
C MET A 1 2.59 28.37 14.87
N LYS A 2 1.95 28.81 13.81
CA LYS A 2 0.53 28.53 13.60
C LYS A 2 0.32 27.02 13.41
N LYS A 3 -0.77 26.48 13.93
CA LYS A 3 -1.10 25.02 13.86
C LYS A 3 -1.03 24.48 12.42
N PHE A 4 -1.36 25.33 11.46
CA PHE A 4 -1.31 25.00 10.03
C PHE A 4 0.14 24.80 9.52
N GLU A 5 1.07 25.68 9.90
CA GLU A 5 2.49 25.60 9.48
C GLU A 5 3.13 24.31 10.00
N LYS A 6 2.86 23.95 11.27
CA LYS A 6 3.33 22.68 11.85
C LYS A 6 2.78 21.51 11.06
N TYR A 7 1.47 21.49 10.78
CA TYR A 7 0.82 20.41 10.07
C TYR A 7 1.38 20.23 8.65
N PHE A 8 1.55 21.31 7.90
CA PHE A 8 2.11 21.28 6.55
C PHE A 8 3.54 20.75 6.55
N MET A 9 4.39 21.27 7.44
CA MET A 9 5.79 20.86 7.54
C MET A 9 5.93 19.38 7.92
N ASP A 10 5.15 18.89 8.89
CA ASP A 10 5.17 17.48 9.31
C ASP A 10 4.76 16.56 8.15
N ASN A 11 3.71 16.89 7.41
CA ASN A 11 3.29 16.10 6.26
C ASN A 11 4.31 16.16 5.11
N TYR A 12 4.96 17.29 4.89
CA TYR A 12 6.01 17.38 3.88
C TYR A 12 7.24 16.54 4.23
N ILE A 13 7.66 16.53 5.49
CA ILE A 13 8.72 15.63 5.95
C ILE A 13 8.31 14.16 5.82
N ILE A 14 7.10 13.80 6.19
CA ILE A 14 6.56 12.46 5.99
C ILE A 14 6.63 12.07 4.51
N PHE A 15 6.18 12.94 3.62
CA PHE A 15 6.25 12.74 2.17
C PHE A 15 7.68 12.44 1.70
N CYS A 16 8.67 13.27 2.09
CA CYS A 16 10.06 13.09 1.69
C CYS A 16 10.67 11.78 2.22
N VAL A 17 10.40 11.46 3.50
CA VAL A 17 10.90 10.25 4.13
C VAL A 17 10.35 9.00 3.42
N TYR A 18 9.06 8.97 3.12
CA TYR A 18 8.48 7.82 2.42
C TYR A 18 8.85 7.75 0.94
N ALA A 19 9.07 8.88 0.28
CA ALA A 19 9.65 8.90 -1.06
C ALA A 19 11.06 8.27 -1.09
N LEU A 20 11.87 8.55 -0.07
CA LEU A 20 13.19 7.93 0.11
C LEU A 20 13.08 6.43 0.44
N ILE A 21 12.20 6.04 1.38
CA ILE A 21 11.97 4.63 1.74
C ILE A 21 11.52 3.84 0.50
N GLY A 22 10.62 4.38 -0.30
CA GLY A 22 10.16 3.74 -1.53
C GLY A 22 11.29 3.52 -2.53
N TRP A 23 12.17 4.51 -2.69
CA TRP A 23 13.34 4.36 -3.54
C TRP A 23 14.29 3.28 -3.03
N ILE A 24 14.60 3.27 -1.74
CA ILE A 24 15.45 2.23 -1.12
C ILE A 24 14.82 0.85 -1.35
N TYR A 25 13.51 0.71 -1.15
CA TYR A 25 12.79 -0.55 -1.36
C TYR A 25 12.93 -1.05 -2.80
N GLU A 26 12.61 -0.23 -3.80
CA GLU A 26 12.66 -0.65 -5.19
C GLU A 26 14.08 -0.94 -5.69
N VAL A 27 15.04 -0.08 -5.35
CA VAL A 27 16.44 -0.28 -5.74
C VAL A 27 17.00 -1.55 -5.08
N SER A 28 16.70 -1.77 -3.79
CA SER A 28 17.12 -2.98 -3.08
C SER A 28 16.50 -4.23 -3.71
N TRP A 29 15.22 -4.19 -4.07
CA TRP A 29 14.55 -5.28 -4.77
C TRP A 29 15.24 -5.62 -6.10
N TYR A 30 15.53 -4.62 -6.94
CA TYR A 30 16.23 -4.83 -8.21
C TYR A 30 17.64 -5.37 -8.00
N LEU A 31 18.36 -4.85 -7.02
CA LEU A 31 19.71 -5.31 -6.70
C LEU A 31 19.71 -6.79 -6.26
N ILE A 32 18.77 -7.20 -5.41
CA ILE A 32 18.67 -8.56 -4.90
C ILE A 32 18.17 -9.54 -5.98
N VAL A 33 17.11 -9.17 -6.72
CA VAL A 33 16.44 -10.11 -7.64
C VAL A 33 17.08 -10.11 -9.02
N LYS A 34 17.56 -8.97 -9.51
CA LYS A 34 18.14 -8.82 -10.86
C LYS A 34 19.65 -8.69 -10.85
N HIS A 35 20.28 -8.64 -9.66
CA HIS A 35 21.73 -8.43 -9.48
C HIS A 35 22.28 -7.21 -10.22
N THR A 36 21.43 -6.19 -10.44
CA THR A 36 21.78 -4.96 -11.15
C THR A 36 21.28 -3.75 -10.38
N PHE A 37 22.15 -2.73 -10.29
CA PHE A 37 21.71 -1.43 -9.76
C PHE A 37 20.94 -0.69 -10.86
N VAL A 38 19.70 -0.33 -10.59
CA VAL A 38 18.88 0.51 -11.46
C VAL A 38 18.31 1.64 -10.61
N ASN A 39 18.65 2.90 -10.97
CA ASN A 39 17.99 4.02 -10.34
C ASN A 39 16.50 4.02 -10.75
N ARG A 40 15.62 3.93 -9.75
CA ARG A 40 14.18 3.79 -9.98
C ARG A 40 13.48 5.15 -9.96
N GLY A 41 12.41 5.24 -10.77
CA GLY A 41 11.60 6.44 -10.87
C GLY A 41 12.07 7.43 -11.92
N VAL A 42 11.47 8.62 -11.89
CA VAL A 42 11.69 9.70 -12.87
C VAL A 42 12.71 10.74 -12.40
N LEU A 43 13.12 10.67 -11.14
CA LEU A 43 14.08 11.58 -10.53
C LEU A 43 15.51 11.02 -10.62
N PHE A 44 16.51 11.88 -10.63
CA PHE A 44 17.92 11.48 -10.53
C PHE A 44 18.29 11.10 -9.10
N GLY A 45 17.75 11.84 -8.13
CA GLY A 45 17.98 11.60 -6.71
C GLY A 45 17.24 10.37 -6.17
N PRO A 46 17.54 9.97 -4.92
CA PRO A 46 17.00 8.76 -4.31
C PRO A 46 15.57 8.97 -3.79
N PHE A 47 14.66 9.38 -4.66
CA PHE A 47 13.29 9.64 -4.27
C PHE A 47 12.29 9.07 -5.28
N LEU A 48 11.23 8.43 -4.75
CA LEU A 48 10.04 8.02 -5.49
C LEU A 48 8.81 8.75 -4.95
N PRO A 49 8.43 9.91 -5.53
CA PRO A 49 7.32 10.73 -5.04
C PRO A 49 5.99 9.98 -4.92
N ILE A 50 5.76 8.95 -5.73
CA ILE A 50 4.54 8.14 -5.68
C ILE A 50 4.33 7.50 -4.29
N TYR A 51 5.40 7.08 -3.60
CA TYR A 51 5.32 6.54 -2.24
C TYR A 51 5.00 7.63 -1.21
N GLY A 52 5.54 8.83 -1.41
CA GLY A 52 5.22 10.00 -0.59
C GLY A 52 3.76 10.40 -0.70
N PHE A 53 3.22 10.49 -1.92
CA PHE A 53 1.79 10.73 -2.12
C PHE A 53 0.94 9.59 -1.61
N GLY A 54 1.33 8.34 -1.86
CA GLY A 54 0.63 7.16 -1.39
C GLY A 54 0.42 7.16 0.12
N ILE A 55 1.48 7.42 0.91
CA ILE A 55 1.36 7.47 2.37
C ILE A 55 0.47 8.61 2.86
N LEU A 56 0.56 9.80 2.24
CA LEU A 56 -0.30 10.92 2.62
C LEU A 56 -1.78 10.61 2.38
N ILE A 57 -2.10 9.95 1.26
CA ILE A 57 -3.46 9.49 0.96
C ILE A 57 -3.89 8.44 1.99
N LEU A 58 -3.05 7.44 2.28
CA LEU A 58 -3.35 6.43 3.29
C LEU A 58 -3.60 7.06 4.67
N LEU A 59 -2.77 8.01 5.10
CA LEU A 59 -2.96 8.72 6.37
C LEU A 59 -4.24 9.54 6.39
N LEU A 60 -4.61 10.17 5.28
CA LEU A 60 -5.86 10.93 5.17
C LEU A 60 -7.08 10.03 5.45
N PHE A 61 -7.12 8.85 4.85
CA PHE A 61 -8.26 7.93 4.97
C PHE A 61 -8.20 7.05 6.21
N LEU A 62 -7.02 6.56 6.61
CA LEU A 62 -6.89 5.50 7.62
C LEU A 62 -6.57 6.01 9.02
N LYS A 63 -6.04 7.22 9.20
CA LYS A 63 -5.63 7.74 10.52
C LYS A 63 -6.74 7.70 11.55
N LYS A 64 -7.98 8.04 11.18
CA LYS A 64 -9.14 7.99 12.08
C LYS A 64 -9.57 6.57 12.34
N PHE A 65 -9.58 5.72 11.31
CA PHE A 65 -9.95 4.31 11.38
C PHE A 65 -9.01 3.53 12.31
N MET A 66 -7.70 3.71 12.15
CA MET A 66 -6.68 3.04 12.97
C MET A 66 -6.71 3.40 14.45
N LYS A 67 -7.32 4.53 14.84
CA LYS A 67 -7.47 4.93 16.24
C LYS A 67 -8.61 4.19 16.95
N GLN A 68 -9.49 3.55 16.24
CA GLN A 68 -10.63 2.81 16.77
C GLN A 68 -10.30 1.32 16.79
N LYS A 69 -10.81 0.63 17.83
CA LYS A 69 -10.70 -0.82 17.92
C LYS A 69 -11.88 -1.45 17.18
N HIS A 70 -11.59 -2.27 16.19
CA HIS A 70 -12.57 -3.01 15.41
C HIS A 70 -12.56 -4.48 15.80
N THR A 71 -13.53 -4.89 16.61
CA THR A 71 -13.57 -6.26 17.14
C THR A 71 -14.41 -7.19 16.27
N LEU A 72 -14.11 -8.49 16.36
CA LEU A 72 -14.85 -9.55 15.67
C LEU A 72 -16.28 -9.72 16.20
N SER A 73 -16.67 -9.05 17.29
CA SER A 73 -18.05 -9.02 17.75
C SER A 73 -19.00 -8.31 16.78
N ASN A 74 -18.49 -7.35 16.00
CA ASN A 74 -19.26 -6.70 14.96
C ASN A 74 -19.33 -7.60 13.72
N PRO A 75 -20.55 -7.95 13.23
CA PRO A 75 -20.71 -8.86 12.09
C PRO A 75 -20.04 -8.36 10.82
N LEU A 76 -20.05 -7.05 10.55
CA LEU A 76 -19.38 -6.46 9.38
C LEU A 76 -17.86 -6.65 9.45
N TRP A 77 -17.25 -6.29 10.59
CA TRP A 77 -15.80 -6.41 10.76
C TRP A 77 -15.33 -7.85 10.74
N SER A 78 -16.08 -8.77 11.36
CA SER A 78 -15.74 -10.20 11.32
C SER A 78 -15.84 -10.77 9.91
N THR A 79 -16.90 -10.44 9.17
CA THR A 79 -17.07 -10.88 7.77
C THR A 79 -15.94 -10.38 6.89
N LEU A 80 -15.66 -9.08 6.92
CA LEU A 80 -14.58 -8.51 6.12
C LEU A 80 -13.21 -9.11 6.47
N SER A 81 -12.91 -9.27 7.77
CA SER A 81 -11.62 -9.82 8.20
C SER A 81 -11.44 -11.27 7.75
N ILE A 82 -12.43 -12.13 7.97
CA ILE A 82 -12.37 -13.54 7.56
C ILE A 82 -12.30 -13.67 6.04
N SER A 83 -13.15 -12.96 5.32
CA SER A 83 -13.14 -13.00 3.85
C SER A 83 -11.80 -12.48 3.28
N THR A 84 -11.20 -11.46 3.89
CA THR A 84 -9.89 -10.96 3.47
C THR A 84 -8.82 -12.05 3.61
N ILE A 85 -8.72 -12.69 4.78
CA ILE A 85 -7.74 -13.75 5.03
C ILE A 85 -7.94 -14.92 4.09
N VAL A 86 -9.18 -15.41 3.97
CA VAL A 86 -9.52 -16.57 3.16
C VAL A 86 -9.25 -16.30 1.68
N SER A 87 -9.68 -15.15 1.17
CA SER A 87 -9.44 -14.78 -0.23
C SER A 87 -7.96 -14.61 -0.53
N PHE A 88 -7.21 -13.97 0.38
CA PHE A 88 -5.77 -13.81 0.24
C PHE A 88 -5.05 -15.15 0.14
N ILE A 89 -5.34 -16.08 1.06
CA ILE A 89 -4.76 -17.41 1.06
C ILE A 89 -5.15 -18.19 -0.20
N PHE A 90 -6.45 -18.17 -0.58
CA PHE A 90 -6.94 -18.87 -1.75
C PHE A 90 -6.25 -18.40 -3.04
N ILE A 91 -6.20 -17.08 -3.27
CA ILE A 91 -5.57 -16.51 -4.46
C ILE A 91 -4.07 -16.83 -4.50
N THR A 92 -3.40 -16.79 -3.34
CA THR A 92 -1.97 -17.15 -3.25
C THR A 92 -1.74 -18.63 -3.60
N ILE A 93 -2.63 -19.54 -3.16
CA ILE A 93 -2.53 -20.97 -3.52
C ILE A 93 -2.71 -21.16 -5.05
N ILE A 94 -3.66 -20.47 -5.65
CA ILE A 94 -3.90 -20.54 -7.10
C ILE A 94 -2.70 -19.96 -7.87
N GLU A 95 -2.11 -18.86 -7.41
CA GLU A 95 -0.89 -18.30 -8.00
C GLU A 95 0.23 -19.34 -8.11
N TYR A 96 0.52 -20.06 -7.01
CA TYR A 96 1.54 -21.11 -7.03
C TYR A 96 1.17 -22.33 -7.86
N SER A 97 -0.10 -22.67 -7.93
CA SER A 97 -0.59 -23.86 -8.67
C SER A 97 -0.74 -23.59 -10.16
N THR A 98 -1.09 -22.38 -10.55
CA THR A 98 -1.43 -21.98 -11.93
C THR A 98 -0.89 -20.59 -12.28
N PRO A 99 0.43 -20.39 -12.30
CA PRO A 99 1.04 -19.06 -12.44
C PRO A 99 0.79 -18.38 -13.79
N LYS A 100 0.25 -19.12 -14.79
CA LYS A 100 -0.04 -18.61 -16.14
C LYS A 100 -1.42 -17.97 -16.30
N ILE A 101 -2.15 -17.76 -15.21
CA ILE A 101 -3.41 -17.02 -15.27
C ILE A 101 -3.11 -15.52 -15.17
N TYR A 102 -2.90 -14.92 -16.31
CA TYR A 102 -2.50 -13.51 -16.38
C TYR A 102 -3.68 -12.55 -16.15
N ARG A 103 -4.86 -12.88 -16.66
CA ARG A 103 -6.01 -11.97 -16.66
C ARG A 103 -7.00 -12.28 -15.54
N VAL A 104 -7.52 -11.22 -14.92
CA VAL A 104 -8.46 -11.32 -13.80
C VAL A 104 -9.80 -11.95 -14.21
N ASP A 105 -10.29 -11.68 -15.44
CA ASP A 105 -11.53 -12.27 -15.94
C ASP A 105 -11.40 -13.81 -16.14
N VAL A 106 -10.27 -14.28 -16.65
CA VAL A 106 -9.99 -15.72 -16.78
C VAL A 106 -9.92 -16.39 -15.41
N PHE A 107 -9.36 -15.72 -14.41
CA PHE A 107 -9.35 -16.21 -13.03
C PHE A 107 -10.78 -16.39 -12.50
N PHE A 108 -11.64 -15.37 -12.63
CA PHE A 108 -13.00 -15.46 -12.13
C PHE A 108 -13.85 -16.47 -12.89
N GLN A 109 -13.63 -16.69 -14.17
CA GLN A 109 -14.29 -17.75 -14.94
C GLN A 109 -13.93 -19.14 -14.40
N ASN A 110 -12.66 -19.38 -14.07
CA ASN A 110 -12.19 -20.70 -13.66
C ASN A 110 -12.33 -20.95 -12.15
N TYR A 111 -12.10 -19.95 -11.33
CA TYR A 111 -11.95 -20.07 -9.87
C TYR A 111 -12.94 -19.22 -9.06
N GLY A 112 -13.70 -18.33 -9.70
CA GLY A 112 -14.59 -17.40 -8.99
C GLY A 112 -15.64 -18.12 -8.14
N LEU A 113 -16.24 -19.20 -8.66
CA LEU A 113 -17.20 -20.01 -7.91
C LEU A 113 -16.55 -20.66 -6.69
N TYR A 114 -15.33 -21.22 -6.84
CA TYR A 114 -14.60 -21.83 -5.73
C TYR A 114 -14.24 -20.79 -4.66
N LEU A 115 -13.81 -19.59 -5.07
CA LEU A 115 -13.53 -18.49 -4.16
C LEU A 115 -14.77 -18.10 -3.33
N ILE A 116 -15.95 -18.01 -3.96
CA ILE A 116 -17.20 -17.72 -3.28
C ILE A 116 -17.55 -18.85 -2.30
N LEU A 117 -17.50 -20.10 -2.73
CA LEU A 117 -17.83 -21.26 -1.90
C LEU A 117 -16.91 -21.36 -0.68
N VAL A 118 -15.60 -21.20 -0.85
CA VAL A 118 -14.62 -21.23 0.25
C VAL A 118 -14.90 -20.11 1.24
N ASN A 119 -15.23 -18.90 0.78
CA ASN A 119 -15.62 -17.80 1.66
C ASN A 119 -16.90 -18.12 2.45
N ILE A 120 -17.95 -18.60 1.80
CA ILE A 120 -19.22 -18.95 2.47
C ILE A 120 -18.97 -20.03 3.53
N ILE A 121 -18.28 -21.10 3.19
CA ILE A 121 -17.97 -22.21 4.12
C ILE A 121 -17.15 -21.67 5.32
N SER A 122 -16.13 -20.88 5.07
CA SER A 122 -15.29 -20.30 6.12
C SER A 122 -16.07 -19.39 7.05
N LEU A 123 -16.99 -18.57 6.53
CA LEU A 123 -17.87 -17.73 7.34
C LEU A 123 -18.85 -18.54 8.18
N LEU A 124 -19.42 -19.64 7.65
CA LEU A 124 -20.29 -20.55 8.41
C LEU A 124 -19.53 -21.22 9.55
N ILE A 125 -18.35 -21.76 9.26
CA ILE A 125 -17.47 -22.38 10.29
C ILE A 125 -17.13 -21.35 11.36
N PHE A 126 -16.69 -20.16 10.94
CA PHE A 126 -16.35 -19.08 11.87
C PHE A 126 -17.54 -18.70 12.75
N HIS A 127 -18.75 -18.59 12.21
CA HIS A 127 -19.95 -18.29 12.96
C HIS A 127 -20.26 -19.37 14.03
N ILE A 128 -20.08 -20.66 13.69
CA ILE A 128 -20.24 -21.77 14.63
C ILE A 128 -19.21 -21.67 15.76
N ILE A 129 -17.95 -21.39 15.43
CA ILE A 129 -16.86 -21.22 16.41
C ILE A 129 -17.14 -20.04 17.34
N MET A 130 -17.62 -18.93 16.80
CA MET A 130 -17.95 -17.73 17.57
C MET A 130 -19.11 -17.95 18.56
N LYS A 131 -20.08 -18.81 18.21
CA LYS A 131 -21.14 -19.21 19.15
C LYS A 131 -20.58 -20.00 20.33
N LYS A 132 -19.58 -20.87 20.11
CA LYS A 132 -18.98 -21.73 21.14
C LYS A 132 -17.96 -20.99 21.98
N ASN A 133 -17.25 -19.96 21.43
CA ASN A 133 -16.16 -19.28 22.12
C ASN A 133 -16.37 -17.77 22.12
N SER A 134 -16.96 -17.25 23.19
CA SER A 134 -17.22 -15.83 23.38
C SER A 134 -15.94 -14.95 23.45
N LYS A 135 -14.78 -15.53 23.84
CA LYS A 135 -13.49 -14.81 23.92
C LYS A 135 -13.04 -14.29 22.55
N LEU A 136 -13.36 -15.02 21.47
CA LEU A 136 -13.01 -14.61 20.12
C LEU A 136 -13.70 -13.30 19.69
N LYS A 137 -14.85 -12.98 20.27
CA LYS A 137 -15.58 -11.74 19.97
C LYS A 137 -14.77 -10.49 20.28
N ASN A 138 -13.87 -10.56 21.25
CA ASN A 138 -13.06 -9.43 21.72
C ASN A 138 -11.73 -9.28 20.94
N ILE A 139 -11.44 -10.18 20.00
CA ILE A 139 -10.23 -10.08 19.17
C ILE A 139 -10.30 -8.82 18.33
N ASP A 140 -9.22 -8.04 18.36
CA ASP A 140 -9.05 -6.85 17.55
C ASP A 140 -8.65 -7.24 16.13
N SER A 141 -9.50 -6.95 15.17
CA SER A 141 -9.27 -7.18 13.74
C SER A 141 -8.80 -5.93 12.98
N THR A 142 -8.53 -4.84 13.68
CA THR A 142 -8.17 -3.55 13.06
C THR A 142 -7.04 -3.70 12.06
N ILE A 143 -6.00 -4.47 12.37
CA ILE A 143 -4.85 -4.66 11.48
C ILE A 143 -5.23 -5.33 10.16
N ILE A 144 -6.15 -6.32 10.19
CA ILE A 144 -6.62 -7.03 8.99
C ILE A 144 -7.48 -6.10 8.14
N LEU A 145 -8.32 -5.29 8.77
CA LEU A 145 -9.15 -4.32 8.08
C LEU A 145 -8.31 -3.18 7.47
N VAL A 146 -7.29 -2.73 8.16
CA VAL A 146 -6.32 -1.75 7.64
C VAL A 146 -5.57 -2.34 6.46
N PHE A 147 -5.11 -3.59 6.53
CA PHE A 147 -4.51 -4.30 5.41
C PHE A 147 -5.44 -4.33 4.18
N LEU A 148 -6.71 -4.71 4.36
CA LEU A 148 -7.71 -4.70 3.28
C LEU A 148 -7.87 -3.31 2.65
N LEU A 149 -7.98 -2.28 3.48
CA LEU A 149 -8.15 -0.90 3.00
C LEU A 149 -6.91 -0.40 2.27
N ILE A 150 -5.71 -0.69 2.77
CA ILE A 150 -4.45 -0.37 2.09
C ILE A 150 -4.40 -1.07 0.73
N TRP A 151 -4.71 -2.36 0.69
CA TRP A 151 -4.73 -3.13 -0.55
C TRP A 151 -5.60 -2.47 -1.62
N ILE A 152 -6.85 -2.14 -1.28
CA ILE A 152 -7.78 -1.47 -2.19
C ILE A 152 -7.23 -0.10 -2.63
N ILE A 153 -6.83 0.74 -1.67
CA ILE A 153 -6.41 2.12 -1.95
C ILE A 153 -5.13 2.13 -2.81
N THR A 154 -4.13 1.32 -2.47
CA THR A 154 -2.86 1.31 -3.22
C THR A 154 -3.04 0.74 -4.63
N THR A 155 -3.86 -0.30 -4.81
CA THR A 155 -4.20 -0.84 -6.13
C THR A 155 -4.90 0.21 -7.00
N LEU A 156 -5.83 0.99 -6.41
CA LEU A 156 -6.48 2.08 -7.12
C LEU A 156 -5.51 3.21 -7.49
N ILE A 157 -4.63 3.60 -6.57
CA ILE A 157 -3.61 4.63 -6.83
C ILE A 157 -2.69 4.20 -7.98
N GLU A 158 -2.20 2.96 -7.94
CA GLU A 158 -1.31 2.41 -8.98
C GLU A 158 -2.02 2.37 -10.34
N TYR A 159 -3.26 1.89 -10.39
CA TYR A 159 -4.06 1.85 -11.61
C TYR A 159 -4.29 3.24 -12.20
N ILE A 160 -4.69 4.20 -11.36
CA ILE A 160 -4.96 5.59 -11.77
C ILE A 160 -3.68 6.28 -12.22
N ALA A 161 -2.59 6.13 -11.48
CA ALA A 161 -1.30 6.72 -11.82
C ALA A 161 -0.80 6.22 -13.19
N HIS A 162 -0.84 4.90 -13.42
CA HIS A 162 -0.47 4.31 -14.70
C HIS A 162 -1.38 4.80 -15.84
N TYR A 163 -2.70 4.87 -15.60
CA TYR A 163 -3.64 5.37 -16.60
C TYR A 163 -3.32 6.80 -17.04
N PHE A 164 -3.08 7.69 -16.07
CA PHE A 164 -2.71 9.07 -16.40
C PHE A 164 -1.37 9.18 -17.13
N ILE A 165 -0.37 8.42 -16.71
CA ILE A 165 0.94 8.43 -17.36
C ILE A 165 0.83 7.91 -18.80
N ASP A 166 0.11 6.82 -19.03
CA ASP A 166 -0.12 6.24 -20.35
C ASP A 166 -0.82 7.24 -21.28
N VAL A 167 -1.90 7.88 -20.80
CA VAL A 167 -2.68 8.84 -21.60
C VAL A 167 -1.89 10.11 -21.93
N TYR A 168 -1.11 10.65 -20.98
CA TYR A 168 -0.44 11.95 -21.19
C TYR A 168 0.97 11.85 -21.75
N SER A 169 1.72 10.80 -21.40
CA SER A 169 3.12 10.66 -21.84
C SER A 169 3.32 9.65 -22.97
N HIS A 170 2.28 8.83 -23.26
CA HIS A 170 2.36 7.70 -24.20
C HIS A 170 3.54 6.75 -23.90
N LYS A 171 3.93 6.66 -22.62
CA LYS A 171 5.01 5.81 -22.14
C LYS A 171 4.48 4.86 -21.08
N LEU A 172 4.74 3.58 -21.24
CA LEU A 172 4.52 2.60 -20.20
C LEU A 172 5.72 2.65 -19.24
N LEU A 173 5.51 3.05 -17.99
CA LEU A 173 6.54 2.96 -16.95
C LEU A 173 6.73 1.53 -16.45
N TRP A 174 5.67 0.73 -16.52
CA TRP A 174 5.67 -0.72 -16.25
C TRP A 174 4.58 -1.39 -17.09
N ASP A 175 4.72 -2.68 -17.33
CA ASP A 175 3.77 -3.50 -18.08
C ASP A 175 3.63 -4.87 -17.41
N TYR A 176 2.44 -5.16 -16.90
CA TYR A 176 2.11 -6.42 -16.21
C TYR A 176 1.34 -7.41 -17.10
N THR A 177 1.51 -7.34 -18.43
CA THR A 177 0.77 -8.18 -19.38
C THR A 177 0.87 -9.66 -19.06
N TYR A 178 2.03 -10.13 -18.60
CA TYR A 178 2.31 -11.54 -18.33
C TYR A 178 2.40 -11.86 -16.84
N ASP A 179 1.95 -10.96 -15.99
CA ASP A 179 1.96 -11.18 -14.56
C ASP A 179 0.60 -11.70 -14.07
N PHE A 180 0.63 -12.47 -12.99
CA PHE A 180 -0.55 -13.12 -12.44
C PHE A 180 -1.62 -12.10 -12.02
N LEU A 181 -2.86 -12.33 -12.42
CA LEU A 181 -4.04 -11.49 -12.14
C LEU A 181 -3.84 -10.01 -12.47
N ASN A 182 -3.34 -9.72 -13.67
CA ASN A 182 -3.27 -8.31 -14.06
C ASN A 182 -4.64 -7.73 -14.47
N ILE A 183 -4.83 -6.44 -14.18
CA ILE A 183 -5.97 -5.65 -14.62
C ILE A 183 -5.46 -4.63 -15.64
N ASN A 184 -5.83 -4.84 -16.91
CA ASN A 184 -5.48 -3.97 -18.03
C ASN A 184 -3.96 -3.66 -18.11
N LYS A 185 -3.10 -4.61 -17.72
CA LYS A 185 -1.61 -4.48 -17.70
C LYS A 185 -1.08 -3.42 -16.71
N ARG A 186 -1.95 -2.77 -15.94
CA ARG A 186 -1.63 -1.60 -15.10
C ARG A 186 -1.33 -1.96 -13.67
N VAL A 187 -2.01 -2.96 -13.14
CA VAL A 187 -1.81 -3.51 -11.79
C VAL A 187 -1.82 -5.03 -11.87
N ASN A 188 -1.15 -5.69 -10.94
CA ASN A 188 -1.14 -7.13 -10.82
C ASN A 188 -1.27 -7.56 -9.35
N TRP A 189 -1.43 -8.86 -9.11
CA TRP A 189 -1.53 -9.41 -7.76
C TRP A 189 -0.30 -9.16 -6.93
N ASP A 190 0.90 -9.40 -7.49
CA ASP A 190 2.16 -9.27 -6.76
C ASP A 190 2.42 -7.87 -6.27
N ALA A 191 2.27 -6.87 -7.14
CA ALA A 191 2.43 -5.47 -6.77
C ALA A 191 1.41 -5.07 -5.70
N SER A 192 0.13 -5.36 -5.92
CA SER A 192 -0.96 -5.04 -4.99
C SER A 192 -0.77 -5.71 -3.62
N ARG A 193 -0.37 -6.98 -3.59
CA ARG A 193 -0.04 -7.73 -2.37
C ARG A 193 1.13 -7.09 -1.62
N ASN A 194 2.21 -6.79 -2.32
CA ASN A 194 3.42 -6.21 -1.73
C ASN A 194 3.15 -4.82 -1.16
N PHE A 195 2.37 -3.98 -1.84
CA PHE A 195 1.93 -2.68 -1.32
C PHE A 195 1.03 -2.83 -0.10
N ALA A 196 0.12 -3.81 -0.08
CA ALA A 196 -0.74 -4.07 1.08
C ALA A 196 0.08 -4.49 2.31
N ILE A 197 1.00 -5.44 2.15
CA ILE A 197 1.88 -5.91 3.23
C ILE A 197 2.81 -4.78 3.69
N GLY A 198 3.56 -4.19 2.76
CA GLY A 198 4.52 -3.13 3.05
C GLY A 198 3.86 -1.90 3.68
N GLY A 199 2.74 -1.44 3.13
CA GLY A 199 1.97 -0.33 3.67
C GLY A 199 1.44 -0.60 5.08
N THR A 200 0.95 -1.83 5.35
CA THR A 200 0.50 -2.22 6.69
C THR A 200 1.66 -2.19 7.69
N VAL A 201 2.80 -2.78 7.34
CA VAL A 201 4.00 -2.75 8.18
C VAL A 201 4.44 -1.32 8.43
N LEU A 202 4.57 -0.50 7.39
CA LEU A 202 5.03 0.89 7.50
C LEU A 202 4.09 1.74 8.37
N LEU A 203 2.77 1.61 8.21
CA LEU A 203 1.80 2.36 9.00
C LEU A 203 1.77 1.96 10.48
N HIS A 204 2.05 0.69 10.81
CA HIS A 204 2.02 0.22 12.18
C HIS A 204 3.38 0.30 12.90
N THR A 205 4.49 0.41 12.17
CA THR A 205 5.84 0.46 12.74
C THR A 205 6.51 1.81 12.52
N ILE A 206 6.77 2.18 11.28
CA ILE A 206 7.54 3.39 10.94
C ILE A 206 6.75 4.67 11.21
N GLN A 207 5.47 4.71 10.84
CA GLN A 207 4.66 5.92 11.02
C GLN A 207 4.52 6.38 12.48
N PRO A 208 4.27 5.51 13.48
CA PRO A 208 4.27 5.91 14.88
C PRO A 208 5.61 6.43 15.37
N LEU A 209 6.72 5.82 14.93
CA LEU A 209 8.07 6.28 15.26
C LEU A 209 8.36 7.66 14.66
N LEU A 210 7.99 7.86 13.40
CA LEU A 210 8.14 9.14 12.71
C LEU A 210 7.29 10.23 13.37
N ASN A 211 6.05 9.93 13.73
CA ASN A 211 5.20 10.87 14.46
C ASN A 211 5.83 11.28 15.81
N LYS A 212 6.32 10.30 16.58
CA LYS A 212 7.01 10.56 17.85
C LYS A 212 8.29 11.39 17.67
N PHE A 213 9.04 11.14 16.61
CA PHE A 213 10.20 11.94 16.24
C PHE A 213 9.80 13.38 15.90
N LEU A 214 8.81 13.58 15.04
CA LEU A 214 8.33 14.90 14.64
C LEU A 214 7.74 15.70 15.80
N ASP A 215 7.03 15.05 16.73
CA ASP A 215 6.49 15.73 17.92
C ASP A 215 7.59 16.21 18.88
N LYS A 216 8.72 15.51 18.97
CA LYS A 216 9.87 15.91 19.78
C LYS A 216 10.79 16.89 19.07
N THR A 217 10.69 17.03 17.75
CA THR A 217 11.57 17.86 16.95
C THR A 217 11.11 19.31 16.95
N ASN A 218 11.99 20.23 17.31
CA ASN A 218 11.69 21.66 17.29
C ASN A 218 11.63 22.19 15.86
N PHE A 219 11.07 23.40 15.71
CA PHE A 219 10.81 24.02 14.42
C PHE A 219 12.09 24.20 13.57
N ASN A 220 13.18 24.67 14.16
CA ASN A 220 14.42 24.90 13.42
C ASN A 220 15.02 23.61 12.87
N LYS A 221 14.93 22.51 13.63
CA LYS A 221 15.36 21.20 13.14
C LYS A 221 14.47 20.69 12.02
N LYS A 222 13.16 20.94 12.07
CA LYS A 222 12.24 20.59 10.96
C LYS A 222 12.59 21.36 9.69
N ILE A 223 12.88 22.65 9.80
CA ILE A 223 13.38 23.45 8.66
C ILE A 223 14.65 22.80 8.08
N LEU A 224 15.61 22.44 8.93
CA LEU A 224 16.83 21.78 8.46
C LEU A 224 16.56 20.47 7.70
N ILE A 225 15.63 19.65 8.20
CA ILE A 225 15.23 18.41 7.51
C ILE A 225 14.61 18.74 6.14
N VAL A 226 13.74 19.75 6.06
CA VAL A 226 13.14 20.19 4.80
C VAL A 226 14.20 20.72 3.83
N LEU A 227 15.19 21.45 4.32
CA LEU A 227 16.31 21.94 3.49
C LEU A 227 17.14 20.78 2.93
N ILE A 228 17.42 19.75 3.74
CA ILE A 228 18.27 18.64 3.34
C ILE A 228 17.54 17.64 2.43
N LEU A 229 16.28 17.32 2.70
CA LEU A 229 15.54 16.30 1.95
C LEU A 229 14.59 16.91 0.92
N GLY A 230 13.86 17.93 1.30
CA GLY A 230 12.75 18.45 0.50
C GLY A 230 13.20 19.35 -0.64
N ILE A 231 14.19 20.23 -0.41
CA ILE A 231 14.67 21.13 -1.47
C ILE A 231 15.37 20.37 -2.59
N PRO A 232 16.33 19.45 -2.31
CA PRO A 232 16.95 18.65 -3.38
C PRO A 232 15.93 17.87 -4.20
N MET A 233 14.94 17.25 -3.54
CA MET A 233 13.87 16.53 -4.25
C MET A 233 13.03 17.45 -5.11
N LEU A 234 12.68 18.65 -4.62
CA LEU A 234 11.91 19.63 -5.38
C LEU A 234 12.68 20.15 -6.59
N ILE A 235 13.98 20.48 -6.43
CA ILE A 235 14.83 20.90 -7.54
C ILE A 235 14.93 19.80 -8.59
N ASP A 236 15.18 18.56 -8.18
CA ASP A 236 15.24 17.41 -9.07
C ASP A 236 13.94 17.21 -9.84
N PHE A 237 12.79 17.33 -9.16
CA PHE A 237 11.48 17.26 -9.81
C PHE A 237 11.30 18.37 -10.86
N LEU A 238 11.62 19.61 -10.50
CA LEU A 238 11.52 20.75 -11.44
C LEU A 238 12.41 20.54 -12.66
N CYS A 239 13.66 20.14 -12.47
CA CYS A 239 14.61 19.94 -13.56
C CYS A 239 14.25 18.77 -14.48
N ASN A 240 13.70 17.68 -13.94
CA ASN A 240 13.53 16.44 -14.70
C ASN A 240 12.10 16.20 -15.20
N VAL A 241 11.12 16.81 -14.58
CA VAL A 241 9.70 16.58 -14.91
C VAL A 241 9.05 17.81 -15.53
N VAL A 242 9.39 19.00 -15.04
CA VAL A 242 8.72 20.24 -15.48
C VAL A 242 9.48 20.94 -16.61
N LEU A 243 10.82 20.95 -16.57
CA LEU A 243 11.66 21.69 -17.52
C LEU A 243 12.16 20.84 -18.71
N LYS A 244 11.83 19.54 -18.74
CA LYS A 244 12.02 18.67 -19.91
C LYS A 244 10.82 18.75 -20.85
#